data_f072d5b4631f175a40853d5a808bb8aa
#
_entry.id   f072d5b4631f175a40853d5a808bb8aa
#
_cell.length_a   1.000
_cell.length_b   1.000
_cell.length_c   1.000
_cell.angle_alpha   90.00
_cell.angle_beta   90.00
_cell.angle_gamma   90.00
#
_symmetry.space_group_name_H-M   'P 1'
#
loop_
_entity.id
_entity.type
_entity.pdbx_description
1 polymer ?
#
loop_
_entity_poly.entity_id
_entity_poly.type
_entity_poly.pdbx_seq_one_letter_code
_entity_poly.pdbx_strand_id
1 'polypeptide(L)'
;MGKVTGFIEWKRDKQPYRPVEERTRDWRQVMLPWPVDTLRKQGARCMDCGIPFCHQGCPLGNLIPDWNDLVYRDKWREAIGRLHATNNFPEFTGTLCPAPCEGSCVLGINDDAVTIKAVELAIIDRAFEEGWIAPEPPVGLTGKTVAVIGSGPAGLAAAQQLARAGHQVTVFERADRIGGLLRYGIPEFKMEKRVLDRRLAQMEAEGVRFVVGAHVGVDRPAEALRREFDALVLCGGACAPRDLPIPGRELDGVHFAMDYLTPQNRRCEGDRVPDEALVSAQGKRVVIIGGGDTGADCLGTVHRQGALEVHQLEILPRPPDTRAADNPWPQWPNIYRVSSAHAEGGERVYSVSTVRFVGDERGRVKALEVARVEPVREGGRLVFQEVPDSRFVLPCELVLLAMGFVGPERPGLLEQLGVTLTDRGNVKRDEHWMTNVPGVFTAGDMQRGQSLIVWAIAEGRSAARGVDRYLMGRSDLPAPLP
;
A
#
# COMPACT_ATOMS: atom_id res chain seq x y z
N MET A 1 19.87 -22.51 5.85
CA MET A 1 19.26 -23.43 4.85
C MET A 1 18.10 -24.13 5.51
N GLY A 2 16.89 -24.03 4.95
CA GLY A 2 15.74 -24.80 5.37
C GLY A 2 16.03 -26.32 5.35
N LYS A 3 15.04 -27.16 5.20
CA LYS A 3 15.29 -28.57 4.98
C LYS A 3 15.74 -28.78 3.53
N VAL A 4 16.87 -29.48 3.31
CA VAL A 4 17.46 -29.68 1.97
C VAL A 4 16.45 -30.25 0.95
N THR A 5 15.52 -31.10 1.42
CA THR A 5 14.46 -31.73 0.63
C THR A 5 13.08 -31.09 0.84
N GLY A 6 12.98 -30.02 1.62
CA GLY A 6 11.70 -29.45 2.06
C GLY A 6 10.78 -29.03 0.91
N PHE A 7 11.33 -28.45 -0.16
CA PHE A 7 10.58 -28.05 -1.36
C PHE A 7 10.07 -29.25 -2.19
N ILE A 8 10.62 -30.45 -1.98
CA ILE A 8 10.14 -31.69 -2.60
C ILE A 8 9.09 -32.36 -1.74
N GLU A 9 9.29 -32.35 -0.41
CA GLU A 9 8.45 -33.06 0.55
C GLU A 9 7.12 -32.37 0.83
N TRP A 10 7.13 -31.03 0.84
CA TRP A 10 5.94 -30.24 1.17
C TRP A 10 5.52 -29.35 0.00
N LYS A 11 4.23 -29.31 -0.26
CA LYS A 11 3.63 -28.38 -1.21
C LYS A 11 3.34 -27.03 -0.54
N ARG A 12 3.14 -26.00 -1.35
CA ARG A 12 2.70 -24.70 -0.86
C ARG A 12 1.28 -24.78 -0.32
N ASP A 13 1.09 -24.38 0.93
CA ASP A 13 -0.23 -24.20 1.51
C ASP A 13 -0.79 -22.80 1.16
N LYS A 14 -2.12 -22.70 1.14
CA LYS A 14 -2.82 -21.44 0.89
C LYS A 14 -3.05 -20.69 2.18
N GLN A 15 -3.03 -19.35 2.12
CA GLN A 15 -3.39 -18.50 3.24
C GLN A 15 -4.78 -18.90 3.77
N PRO A 16 -4.93 -19.25 5.06
CA PRO A 16 -6.23 -19.51 5.63
C PRO A 16 -7.02 -18.20 5.81
N TYR A 17 -8.30 -18.26 5.48
CA TYR A 17 -9.25 -17.16 5.66
C TYR A 17 -10.47 -17.62 6.42
N ARG A 18 -11.12 -16.69 7.10
CA ARG A 18 -12.46 -16.93 7.66
C ARG A 18 -13.45 -17.27 6.55
N PRO A 19 -14.47 -18.14 6.82
CA PRO A 19 -15.52 -18.43 5.84
C PRO A 19 -16.19 -17.17 5.30
N VAL A 20 -16.53 -17.15 4.00
CA VAL A 20 -17.11 -15.97 3.34
C VAL A 20 -18.39 -15.51 4.03
N GLU A 21 -19.27 -16.44 4.37
CA GLU A 21 -20.57 -16.20 5.00
C GLU A 21 -20.46 -15.55 6.39
N GLU A 22 -19.33 -15.73 7.07
CA GLU A 22 -19.05 -15.13 8.37
C GLU A 22 -18.36 -13.75 8.21
N ARG A 23 -17.29 -13.73 7.41
CA ARG A 23 -16.41 -12.56 7.33
C ARG A 23 -17.05 -11.36 6.64
N THR A 24 -18.04 -11.57 5.80
CA THR A 24 -18.81 -10.49 5.16
C THR A 24 -19.84 -9.84 6.09
N ARG A 25 -20.08 -10.39 7.29
CA ARG A 25 -21.02 -9.85 8.27
C ARG A 25 -20.39 -8.92 9.30
N ASP A 26 -19.06 -8.80 9.28
CA ASP A 26 -18.33 -7.93 10.21
C ASP A 26 -17.12 -7.25 9.53
N TRP A 27 -16.42 -6.42 10.29
CA TRP A 27 -15.25 -5.67 9.83
C TRP A 27 -13.93 -6.23 10.35
N ARG A 28 -13.92 -7.36 11.06
CA ARG A 28 -12.72 -7.99 11.62
C ARG A 28 -11.83 -8.54 10.51
N GLN A 29 -10.55 -8.62 10.77
CA GLN A 29 -9.56 -9.16 9.84
C GLN A 29 -9.99 -10.51 9.27
N VAL A 30 -9.88 -10.64 7.95
CA VAL A 30 -10.32 -11.85 7.22
C VAL A 30 -9.29 -12.97 7.22
N MET A 31 -7.99 -12.64 7.35
CA MET A 31 -6.92 -13.63 7.43
C MET A 31 -6.92 -14.30 8.79
N LEU A 32 -6.72 -15.63 8.78
CA LEU A 32 -6.48 -16.41 9.98
C LEU A 32 -4.97 -16.63 10.16
N PRO A 33 -4.49 -16.72 11.42
CA PRO A 33 -3.11 -17.09 11.68
C PRO A 33 -2.83 -18.52 11.21
N TRP A 34 -1.60 -18.73 10.75
CA TRP A 34 -1.16 -20.06 10.36
C TRP A 34 -0.77 -20.90 11.58
N PRO A 35 -1.05 -22.22 11.59
CA PRO A 35 -0.47 -23.12 12.57
C PRO A 35 1.07 -23.10 12.51
N VAL A 36 1.74 -23.07 13.65
CA VAL A 36 3.20 -22.97 13.75
C VAL A 36 3.92 -24.09 12.98
N ASP A 37 3.43 -25.33 13.09
CA ASP A 37 4.02 -26.46 12.36
C ASP A 37 3.89 -26.31 10.83
N THR A 38 2.79 -25.74 10.37
CA THR A 38 2.61 -25.43 8.95
C THR A 38 3.60 -24.35 8.51
N LEU A 39 3.75 -23.27 9.27
CA LEU A 39 4.73 -22.22 8.97
C LEU A 39 6.17 -22.75 8.90
N ARG A 40 6.55 -23.62 9.86
CA ARG A 40 7.87 -24.28 9.85
C ARG A 40 8.08 -25.08 8.57
N LYS A 41 7.08 -25.85 8.13
CA LYS A 41 7.14 -26.61 6.86
C LYS A 41 7.22 -25.66 5.65
N GLN A 42 6.45 -24.57 5.64
CA GLN A 42 6.49 -23.59 4.57
C GLN A 42 7.85 -22.86 4.51
N GLY A 43 8.43 -22.47 5.65
CA GLY A 43 9.78 -21.93 5.73
C GLY A 43 10.85 -22.92 5.24
N ALA A 44 10.69 -24.21 5.56
CA ALA A 44 11.58 -25.29 5.12
C ALA A 44 11.60 -25.51 3.61
N ARG A 45 10.60 -25.02 2.85
CA ARG A 45 10.61 -25.07 1.37
C ARG A 45 11.64 -24.14 0.76
N CYS A 46 12.22 -23.25 1.52
CA CYS A 46 13.29 -22.36 1.02
C CYS A 46 14.55 -23.16 0.69
N MET A 47 15.00 -23.07 -0.57
CA MET A 47 16.18 -23.76 -1.07
C MET A 47 17.51 -23.09 -0.66
N ASP A 48 17.46 -21.92 -0.02
CA ASP A 48 18.64 -21.11 0.32
C ASP A 48 19.56 -20.90 -0.89
N CYS A 49 19.00 -20.31 -1.94
CA CYS A 49 19.69 -20.13 -3.22
C CYS A 49 20.97 -19.28 -3.05
N GLY A 50 22.09 -19.72 -3.64
CA GLY A 50 23.35 -18.96 -3.63
C GLY A 50 23.23 -17.56 -4.27
N ILE A 51 22.28 -17.37 -5.18
CA ILE A 51 21.83 -16.07 -5.68
C ILE A 51 20.33 -15.95 -5.34
N PRO A 52 19.98 -15.29 -4.23
CA PRO A 52 18.60 -15.22 -3.77
C PRO A 52 17.82 -14.13 -4.53
N PHE A 53 17.23 -14.46 -5.66
CA PHE A 53 16.42 -13.53 -6.45
C PHE A 53 15.26 -12.92 -5.68
N CYS A 54 14.78 -13.56 -4.61
CA CYS A 54 13.79 -12.99 -3.71
C CYS A 54 14.29 -11.71 -3.01
N HIS A 55 15.60 -11.55 -2.74
CA HIS A 55 16.18 -10.30 -2.24
C HIS A 55 16.06 -9.18 -3.28
N GLN A 56 16.36 -9.46 -4.54
CA GLN A 56 16.29 -8.49 -5.63
C GLN A 56 14.86 -8.13 -5.97
N GLY A 57 13.94 -9.09 -5.85
CA GLY A 57 12.51 -8.87 -6.01
C GLY A 57 11.87 -8.05 -4.88
N CYS A 58 12.55 -7.95 -3.73
CA CYS A 58 12.10 -7.15 -2.60
C CYS A 58 12.82 -5.79 -2.60
N PRO A 59 12.11 -4.65 -2.72
CA PRO A 59 12.72 -3.32 -2.64
C PRO A 59 13.50 -3.04 -1.35
N LEU A 60 13.15 -3.72 -0.26
CA LEU A 60 13.86 -3.63 1.03
C LEU A 60 15.13 -4.49 1.07
N GLY A 61 15.32 -5.42 0.11
CA GLY A 61 16.43 -6.35 0.15
C GLY A 61 16.35 -7.33 1.33
N ASN A 62 15.15 -7.76 1.69
CA ASN A 62 14.90 -8.61 2.85
C ASN A 62 15.71 -9.91 2.83
N LEU A 63 16.31 -10.28 3.97
CA LEU A 63 17.15 -11.48 4.14
C LEU A 63 16.29 -12.75 4.27
N ILE A 64 15.54 -13.05 3.21
CA ILE A 64 14.45 -14.03 3.19
C ILE A 64 14.93 -15.47 3.47
N PRO A 65 16.02 -16.00 2.88
CA PRO A 65 16.52 -17.31 3.21
C PRO A 65 16.89 -17.47 4.69
N ASP A 66 17.53 -16.45 5.29
CA ASP A 66 17.95 -16.45 6.68
C ASP A 66 16.76 -16.68 7.62
N TRP A 67 15.74 -15.88 7.51
CA TRP A 67 14.59 -16.00 8.42
C TRP A 67 13.75 -17.28 8.17
N ASN A 68 13.67 -17.75 6.91
CA ASN A 68 12.99 -19.00 6.61
C ASN A 68 13.68 -20.20 7.30
N ASP A 69 15.02 -20.23 7.28
CA ASP A 69 15.81 -21.24 8.00
C ASP A 69 15.58 -21.15 9.51
N LEU A 70 15.61 -19.93 10.05
CA LEU A 70 15.39 -19.71 11.48
C LEU A 70 13.99 -20.14 11.94
N VAL A 71 12.94 -19.84 11.14
CA VAL A 71 11.57 -20.30 11.43
C VAL A 71 11.46 -21.81 11.34
N TYR A 72 12.05 -22.44 10.34
CA TYR A 72 12.10 -23.91 10.24
C TYR A 72 12.72 -24.52 11.49
N ARG A 73 13.80 -23.94 12.03
CA ARG A 73 14.51 -24.41 13.23
C ARG A 73 13.87 -23.95 14.54
N ASP A 74 12.68 -23.32 14.50
CA ASP A 74 11.98 -22.80 15.68
C ASP A 74 12.72 -21.67 16.42
N LYS A 75 13.58 -20.91 15.72
CA LYS A 75 14.39 -19.82 16.22
C LYS A 75 13.77 -18.45 15.93
N TRP A 76 12.56 -18.25 16.40
CA TRP A 76 11.73 -17.08 16.07
C TRP A 76 12.32 -15.74 16.53
N ARG A 77 12.96 -15.73 17.71
CA ARG A 77 13.59 -14.52 18.24
C ARG A 77 14.79 -14.09 17.40
N GLU A 78 15.56 -15.03 16.85
CA GLU A 78 16.63 -14.73 15.91
C GLU A 78 16.06 -14.26 14.55
N ALA A 79 14.94 -14.86 14.13
CA ALA A 79 14.26 -14.53 12.87
C ALA A 79 13.79 -13.08 12.85
N ILE A 80 13.21 -12.55 13.94
CA ILE A 80 12.79 -11.13 13.98
C ILE A 80 13.98 -10.18 13.88
N GLY A 81 15.13 -10.50 14.47
CA GLY A 81 16.33 -9.69 14.31
C GLY A 81 16.80 -9.60 12.86
N ARG A 82 16.73 -10.70 12.11
CA ARG A 82 17.04 -10.71 10.66
C ARG A 82 16.02 -9.93 9.84
N LEU A 83 14.75 -10.02 10.20
CA LEU A 83 13.68 -9.32 9.52
C LEU A 83 13.74 -7.80 9.74
N HIS A 84 13.93 -7.34 10.98
CA HIS A 84 14.06 -5.92 11.32
C HIS A 84 15.34 -5.27 10.78
N ALA A 85 16.38 -6.03 10.47
CA ALA A 85 17.59 -5.47 9.87
C ALA A 85 17.29 -4.72 8.54
N THR A 86 16.31 -5.17 7.80
CA THR A 86 15.95 -4.61 6.49
C THR A 86 14.56 -3.96 6.44
N ASN A 87 13.62 -4.35 7.30
CA ASN A 87 12.24 -3.89 7.27
C ASN A 87 11.80 -3.33 8.62
N ASN A 88 11.38 -2.06 8.64
CA ASN A 88 10.85 -1.41 9.85
C ASN A 88 9.48 -1.97 10.26
N PHE A 89 8.64 -2.35 9.29
CA PHE A 89 7.22 -2.64 9.49
C PHE A 89 6.78 -3.94 8.82
N PRO A 90 7.30 -5.10 9.27
CA PRO A 90 6.93 -6.40 8.69
C PRO A 90 5.44 -6.72 8.79
N GLU A 91 4.75 -6.20 9.80
CA GLU A 91 3.31 -6.34 9.96
C GLU A 91 2.52 -5.68 8.82
N PHE A 92 3.01 -4.55 8.28
CA PHE A 92 2.36 -3.88 7.17
C PHE A 92 2.67 -4.59 5.85
N THR A 93 3.92 -4.96 5.60
CA THR A 93 4.30 -5.68 4.38
C THR A 93 3.75 -7.10 4.40
N GLY A 94 3.82 -7.82 5.50
CA GLY A 94 3.29 -9.16 5.67
C GLY A 94 1.77 -9.23 5.49
N THR A 95 1.04 -8.13 5.76
CA THR A 95 -0.41 -8.06 5.56
C THR A 95 -0.78 -7.55 4.16
N LEU A 96 -0.14 -6.48 3.67
CA LEU A 96 -0.62 -5.69 2.53
C LEU A 96 0.22 -5.83 1.26
N CYS A 97 1.51 -6.19 1.37
CA CYS A 97 2.38 -6.29 0.19
C CYS A 97 1.90 -7.42 -0.75
N PRO A 98 1.87 -7.20 -2.07
CA PRO A 98 1.57 -8.26 -3.02
C PRO A 98 2.69 -9.32 -3.14
N ALA A 99 3.80 -9.14 -2.41
CA ALA A 99 4.94 -10.04 -2.33
C ALA A 99 5.69 -10.24 -3.65
N PRO A 100 6.33 -9.18 -4.22
CA PRO A 100 7.15 -9.33 -5.43
C PRO A 100 8.32 -10.30 -5.21
N CYS A 101 8.77 -10.48 -3.97
CA CYS A 101 9.74 -11.48 -3.56
C CYS A 101 9.29 -12.92 -3.88
N GLU A 102 8.00 -13.24 -3.71
CA GLU A 102 7.44 -14.53 -4.12
C GLU A 102 7.42 -14.69 -5.64
N GLY A 103 7.11 -13.61 -6.37
CA GLY A 103 7.16 -13.58 -7.82
C GLY A 103 8.56 -13.85 -8.41
N SER A 104 9.61 -13.48 -7.65
CA SER A 104 11.03 -13.67 -8.00
C SER A 104 11.66 -14.90 -7.34
N CYS A 105 10.92 -15.68 -6.56
CA CYS A 105 11.44 -16.89 -5.93
C CYS A 105 11.88 -17.91 -6.99
N VAL A 106 13.09 -18.42 -6.87
CA VAL A 106 13.66 -19.41 -7.83
C VAL A 106 12.82 -20.68 -7.89
N LEU A 107 12.27 -21.12 -6.76
CA LEU A 107 11.37 -22.27 -6.71
C LEU A 107 10.14 -22.06 -7.60
N GLY A 108 9.69 -20.81 -7.75
CA GLY A 108 8.56 -20.43 -8.61
C GLY A 108 8.76 -20.65 -10.12
N ILE A 109 9.94 -21.10 -10.56
CA ILE A 109 10.20 -21.50 -11.96
C ILE A 109 9.56 -22.86 -12.26
N ASN A 110 9.64 -23.81 -11.32
CA ASN A 110 9.27 -25.21 -11.52
C ASN A 110 8.12 -25.70 -10.60
N ASP A 111 7.86 -24.98 -9.51
CA ASP A 111 6.82 -25.31 -8.52
C ASP A 111 6.26 -23.98 -7.95
N ASP A 112 5.35 -24.07 -6.98
CA ASP A 112 4.86 -22.89 -6.26
C ASP A 112 5.99 -22.26 -5.43
N ALA A 113 6.11 -20.94 -5.48
CA ALA A 113 7.06 -20.15 -4.69
C ALA A 113 6.93 -20.43 -3.19
N VAL A 114 7.98 -20.15 -2.42
CA VAL A 114 7.92 -20.17 -0.94
C VAL A 114 6.90 -19.14 -0.45
N THR A 115 6.17 -19.47 0.61
CA THR A 115 5.14 -18.60 1.23
C THR A 115 5.80 -17.53 2.10
N ILE A 116 6.57 -16.65 1.46
CA ILE A 116 7.47 -15.67 2.11
C ILE A 116 6.68 -14.69 2.96
N LYS A 117 5.63 -14.10 2.39
CA LYS A 117 4.79 -13.10 3.04
C LYS A 117 4.14 -13.61 4.32
N ALA A 118 3.63 -14.84 4.31
CA ALA A 118 2.99 -15.43 5.50
C ALA A 118 4.01 -15.70 6.61
N VAL A 119 5.21 -16.15 6.25
CA VAL A 119 6.30 -16.36 7.23
C VAL A 119 6.73 -15.03 7.83
N GLU A 120 6.89 -13.99 7.01
CA GLU A 120 7.19 -12.61 7.44
C GLU A 120 6.17 -12.12 8.48
N LEU A 121 4.88 -12.21 8.17
CA LEU A 121 3.79 -11.79 9.08
C LEU A 121 3.81 -12.57 10.39
N ALA A 122 3.99 -13.89 10.33
CA ALA A 122 4.02 -14.72 11.52
C ALA A 122 5.22 -14.41 12.44
N ILE A 123 6.38 -14.06 11.88
CA ILE A 123 7.55 -13.67 12.67
C ILE A 123 7.22 -12.42 13.49
N ILE A 124 6.68 -11.38 12.85
CA ILE A 124 6.41 -10.12 13.55
C ILE A 124 5.24 -10.22 14.53
N ASP A 125 4.18 -10.92 14.19
CA ASP A 125 3.05 -11.09 15.10
C ASP A 125 3.48 -11.81 16.36
N ARG A 126 4.21 -12.94 16.23
CA ARG A 126 4.78 -13.65 17.36
C ARG A 126 5.73 -12.77 18.18
N ALA A 127 6.55 -11.97 17.52
CA ALA A 127 7.50 -11.09 18.20
C ALA A 127 6.80 -10.03 19.08
N PHE A 128 5.64 -9.51 18.66
CA PHE A 128 4.82 -8.65 19.49
C PHE A 128 4.13 -9.41 20.62
N GLU A 129 3.57 -10.60 20.35
CA GLU A 129 2.90 -11.44 21.36
C GLU A 129 3.85 -11.84 22.48
N GLU A 130 5.08 -12.20 22.17
CA GLU A 130 6.11 -12.60 23.11
C GLU A 130 6.85 -11.41 23.76
N GLY A 131 6.50 -10.17 23.40
CA GLY A 131 7.12 -8.97 23.94
C GLY A 131 8.59 -8.76 23.52
N TRP A 132 9.00 -9.30 22.37
CA TRP A 132 10.38 -9.13 21.86
C TRP A 132 10.57 -7.81 21.15
N ILE A 133 9.49 -7.14 20.79
CA ILE A 133 9.53 -5.81 20.19
C ILE A 133 9.55 -4.77 21.31
N ALA A 134 10.70 -4.16 21.50
CA ALA A 134 10.89 -3.09 22.47
C ALA A 134 11.26 -1.79 21.74
N PRO A 135 10.96 -0.62 22.33
CA PRO A 135 11.49 0.65 21.83
C PRO A 135 13.02 0.66 21.81
N GLU A 136 13.59 1.22 20.77
CA GLU A 136 15.04 1.40 20.58
C GLU A 136 15.37 2.90 20.54
N PRO A 137 15.32 3.61 21.67
CA PRO A 137 15.68 5.03 21.70
C PRO A 137 17.16 5.21 21.34
N PRO A 138 17.54 6.36 20.76
CA PRO A 138 18.92 6.60 20.38
C PRO A 138 19.86 6.65 21.60
N VAL A 139 21.12 6.21 21.43
CA VAL A 139 22.14 6.27 22.46
C VAL A 139 22.52 7.71 22.81
N GLY A 140 22.43 8.63 21.85
CA GLY A 140 22.71 10.04 22.01
C GLY A 140 21.98 10.90 21.00
N LEU A 141 21.72 12.16 21.35
CA LEU A 141 21.07 13.11 20.47
C LEU A 141 22.09 13.87 19.61
N THR A 142 21.77 14.08 18.33
CA THR A 142 22.60 14.85 17.39
C THR A 142 22.44 16.36 17.57
N GLY A 143 21.37 16.81 18.25
CA GLY A 143 20.97 18.21 18.32
C GLY A 143 20.29 18.73 17.03
N LYS A 144 20.07 17.86 16.03
CA LYS A 144 19.41 18.21 14.77
C LYS A 144 17.94 17.90 14.81
N THR A 145 17.14 18.75 14.16
CA THR A 145 15.69 18.67 14.09
C THR A 145 15.22 18.34 12.67
N VAL A 146 14.29 17.41 12.53
CA VAL A 146 13.75 17.00 11.23
C VAL A 146 12.22 17.01 11.25
N ALA A 147 11.60 17.68 10.28
CA ALA A 147 10.16 17.59 10.03
C ALA A 147 9.87 16.56 8.92
N VAL A 148 9.03 15.59 9.21
CA VAL A 148 8.49 14.65 8.23
C VAL A 148 7.06 15.04 7.93
N ILE A 149 6.73 15.30 6.65
CA ILE A 149 5.41 15.77 6.24
C ILE A 149 4.68 14.62 5.55
N GLY A 150 3.67 14.10 6.24
CA GLY A 150 2.92 12.90 5.89
C GLY A 150 3.33 11.68 6.71
N SER A 151 2.33 10.98 7.24
CA SER A 151 2.48 9.84 8.15
C SER A 151 2.19 8.48 7.51
N GLY A 152 2.21 8.40 6.20
CA GLY A 152 2.15 7.12 5.48
C GLY A 152 3.41 6.26 5.69
N PRO A 153 3.48 5.05 5.12
CA PRO A 153 4.58 4.12 5.34
C PRO A 153 5.99 4.71 5.07
N ALA A 154 6.12 5.58 4.06
CA ALA A 154 7.39 6.25 3.76
C ALA A 154 7.80 7.22 4.87
N GLY A 155 6.87 8.06 5.32
CA GLY A 155 7.13 9.02 6.40
C GLY A 155 7.44 8.34 7.73
N LEU A 156 6.68 7.28 8.07
CA LEU A 156 6.95 6.50 9.28
C LEU A 156 8.32 5.81 9.24
N ALA A 157 8.71 5.23 8.09
CA ALA A 157 10.02 4.60 7.94
C ALA A 157 11.17 5.62 8.05
N ALA A 158 11.02 6.78 7.40
CA ALA A 158 11.99 7.86 7.53
C ALA A 158 12.09 8.37 8.98
N ALA A 159 10.96 8.59 9.62
CA ALA A 159 10.89 9.10 11.01
C ALA A 159 11.58 8.14 12.00
N GLN A 160 11.29 6.83 11.92
CA GLN A 160 11.90 5.86 12.82
C GLN A 160 13.42 5.76 12.62
N GLN A 161 13.89 5.70 11.36
CA GLN A 161 15.33 5.65 11.08
C GLN A 161 16.07 6.89 11.61
N LEU A 162 15.51 8.07 11.40
CA LEU A 162 16.09 9.33 11.85
C LEU A 162 16.06 9.47 13.37
N ALA A 163 14.98 9.06 14.04
CA ALA A 163 14.89 9.08 15.49
C ALA A 163 15.94 8.14 16.12
N ARG A 164 16.09 6.92 15.60
CA ARG A 164 17.13 5.97 16.05
C ARG A 164 18.55 6.45 15.78
N ALA A 165 18.76 7.28 14.74
CA ALA A 165 20.04 7.96 14.51
C ALA A 165 20.33 9.12 15.48
N GLY A 166 19.37 9.50 16.32
CA GLY A 166 19.52 10.53 17.34
C GLY A 166 19.00 11.91 16.94
N HIS A 167 18.30 12.04 15.81
CA HIS A 167 17.66 13.30 15.42
C HIS A 167 16.33 13.49 16.18
N GLN A 168 15.97 14.75 16.44
CA GLN A 168 14.67 15.12 16.99
C GLN A 168 13.65 15.19 15.84
N VAL A 169 12.79 14.17 15.74
CA VAL A 169 11.87 14.01 14.62
C VAL A 169 10.45 14.39 14.99
N THR A 170 9.83 15.24 14.19
CA THR A 170 8.40 15.54 14.27
C THR A 170 7.71 15.18 12.95
N VAL A 171 6.70 14.33 13.04
CA VAL A 171 5.84 13.95 11.89
C VAL A 171 4.59 14.80 11.91
N PHE A 172 4.32 15.49 10.81
CA PHE A 172 3.11 16.30 10.61
C PHE A 172 2.13 15.54 9.72
N GLU A 173 0.90 15.37 10.19
CA GLU A 173 -0.17 14.70 9.48
C GLU A 173 -1.39 15.63 9.37
N ARG A 174 -1.95 15.75 8.16
CA ARG A 174 -3.13 16.58 7.93
C ARG A 174 -4.42 15.99 8.52
N ALA A 175 -4.50 14.66 8.57
CA ALA A 175 -5.63 13.98 9.19
C ALA A 175 -5.56 14.04 10.73
N ASP A 176 -6.66 13.67 11.36
CA ASP A 176 -6.80 13.62 12.82
C ASP A 176 -6.10 12.41 13.47
N ARG A 177 -5.60 11.46 12.66
CA ARG A 177 -4.85 10.28 13.10
C ARG A 177 -3.69 9.97 12.16
N ILE A 178 -2.64 9.39 12.72
CA ILE A 178 -1.44 8.96 12.01
C ILE A 178 -1.69 7.68 11.20
N GLY A 179 -1.06 7.56 10.02
CA GLY A 179 -1.01 6.34 9.24
C GLY A 179 -1.28 6.52 7.74
N GLY A 180 -1.76 7.66 7.30
CA GLY A 180 -2.11 7.90 5.90
C GLY A 180 -3.09 6.85 5.36
N LEU A 181 -2.77 6.21 4.24
CA LEU A 181 -3.62 5.16 3.66
C LEU A 181 -3.73 3.91 4.53
N LEU A 182 -2.78 3.60 5.41
CA LEU A 182 -2.91 2.50 6.38
C LEU A 182 -4.08 2.73 7.33
N ARG A 183 -4.34 3.99 7.69
CA ARG A 183 -5.42 4.39 8.58
C ARG A 183 -6.76 4.49 7.84
N TYR A 184 -6.81 5.26 6.76
CA TYR A 184 -8.06 5.67 6.15
C TYR A 184 -8.31 5.09 4.75
N GLY A 185 -7.31 4.49 4.10
CA GLY A 185 -7.46 3.84 2.80
C GLY A 185 -7.72 2.34 2.90
N ILE A 186 -6.90 1.64 3.66
CA ILE A 186 -7.00 0.19 3.83
C ILE A 186 -8.17 -0.16 4.74
N PRO A 187 -9.13 -1.02 4.30
CA PRO A 187 -10.24 -1.44 5.14
C PRO A 187 -9.81 -2.20 6.39
N GLU A 188 -10.58 -2.05 7.49
CA GLU A 188 -10.35 -2.73 8.76
C GLU A 188 -10.26 -4.26 8.59
N PHE A 189 -11.09 -4.84 7.74
CA PHE A 189 -11.08 -6.28 7.49
C PHE A 189 -9.84 -6.81 6.77
N LYS A 190 -9.04 -5.93 6.15
CA LYS A 190 -7.71 -6.29 5.60
C LYS A 190 -6.59 -6.15 6.63
N MET A 191 -6.63 -5.07 7.41
CA MET A 191 -5.66 -4.79 8.47
C MET A 191 -6.33 -4.00 9.59
N GLU A 192 -6.50 -4.62 10.74
CA GLU A 192 -7.04 -3.99 11.94
C GLU A 192 -6.12 -2.84 12.42
N LYS A 193 -6.70 -1.69 12.75
CA LYS A 193 -5.92 -0.48 13.08
C LYS A 193 -5.09 -0.62 14.34
N ARG A 194 -5.46 -1.54 15.25
CA ARG A 194 -4.62 -1.89 16.41
C ARG A 194 -3.20 -2.32 16.02
N VAL A 195 -3.02 -2.89 14.82
CA VAL A 195 -1.69 -3.28 14.29
C VAL A 195 -0.84 -2.04 14.01
N LEU A 196 -1.46 -0.98 13.48
CA LEU A 196 -0.80 0.31 13.30
C LEU A 196 -0.53 0.98 14.66
N ASP A 197 -1.52 1.01 15.56
CA ASP A 197 -1.42 1.70 16.84
C ASP A 197 -0.30 1.13 17.72
N ARG A 198 -0.13 -0.20 17.79
CA ARG A 198 0.99 -0.82 18.55
C ARG A 198 2.36 -0.36 18.03
N ARG A 199 2.50 -0.15 16.71
CA ARG A 199 3.75 0.35 16.11
C ARG A 199 3.97 1.83 16.37
N LEU A 200 2.91 2.63 16.31
CA LEU A 200 3.00 4.06 16.63
C LEU A 200 3.41 4.28 18.09
N ALA A 201 2.83 3.53 19.02
CA ALA A 201 3.22 3.58 20.44
C ALA A 201 4.72 3.26 20.64
N GLN A 202 5.27 2.26 19.92
CA GLN A 202 6.71 1.99 19.93
C GLN A 202 7.51 3.17 19.42
N MET A 203 7.12 3.79 18.30
CA MET A 203 7.82 4.92 17.70
C MET A 203 7.79 6.16 18.59
N GLU A 204 6.67 6.42 19.28
CA GLU A 204 6.59 7.48 20.30
C GLU A 204 7.56 7.23 21.47
N ALA A 205 7.64 5.99 21.94
CA ALA A 205 8.61 5.59 22.96
C ALA A 205 10.07 5.64 22.48
N GLU A 206 10.32 5.60 21.18
CA GLU A 206 11.64 5.85 20.54
C GLU A 206 11.93 7.34 20.35
N GLY A 207 10.98 8.24 20.70
CA GLY A 207 11.17 9.69 20.66
C GLY A 207 10.61 10.39 19.41
N VAL A 208 9.86 9.69 18.55
CA VAL A 208 9.17 10.32 17.43
C VAL A 208 7.96 11.11 17.96
N ARG A 209 7.89 12.39 17.62
CA ARG A 209 6.75 13.25 17.95
C ARG A 209 5.76 13.27 16.79
N PHE A 210 4.48 13.02 17.07
CA PHE A 210 3.39 13.13 16.10
C PHE A 210 2.55 14.38 16.32
N VAL A 211 2.22 15.10 15.22
CA VAL A 211 1.36 16.29 15.21
C VAL A 211 0.28 16.05 14.14
N VAL A 212 -0.93 15.78 14.61
CA VAL A 212 -2.10 15.56 13.75
C VAL A 212 -2.90 16.85 13.54
N GLY A 213 -3.80 16.85 12.53
CA GLY A 213 -4.58 18.04 12.16
C GLY A 213 -3.70 19.18 11.64
N ALA A 214 -2.53 18.89 11.11
CA ALA A 214 -1.56 19.88 10.65
C ALA A 214 -1.34 19.75 9.12
N HIS A 215 -2.14 20.48 8.35
CA HIS A 215 -2.04 20.50 6.89
C HIS A 215 -0.98 21.50 6.44
N VAL A 216 0.26 21.05 6.34
CA VAL A 216 1.40 21.88 5.90
C VAL A 216 1.16 22.40 4.48
N GLY A 217 1.32 23.71 4.31
CA GLY A 217 1.02 24.41 3.06
C GLY A 217 -0.40 24.99 3.00
N VAL A 218 -1.27 24.69 3.99
CA VAL A 218 -2.64 25.24 4.08
C VAL A 218 -2.80 26.02 5.38
N ASP A 219 -2.89 25.32 6.52
CA ASP A 219 -3.03 25.92 7.85
C ASP A 219 -1.68 26.20 8.53
N ARG A 220 -0.61 25.54 8.08
CA ARG A 220 0.76 25.75 8.52
C ARG A 220 1.68 26.02 7.33
N PRO A 221 2.21 27.27 7.17
CA PRO A 221 3.08 27.61 6.04
C PRO A 221 4.32 26.71 5.96
N ALA A 222 4.62 26.19 4.77
CA ALA A 222 5.77 25.31 4.56
C ALA A 222 7.12 26.02 4.83
N GLU A 223 7.22 27.31 4.50
CA GLU A 223 8.37 28.16 4.78
C GLU A 223 8.63 28.38 6.29
N ALA A 224 7.60 28.28 7.13
CA ALA A 224 7.75 28.34 8.57
C ALA A 224 8.48 27.10 9.08
N LEU A 225 8.08 25.90 8.61
CA LEU A 225 8.77 24.65 8.98
C LEU A 225 10.22 24.64 8.50
N ARG A 226 10.49 25.20 7.32
CA ARG A 226 11.85 25.29 6.78
C ARG A 226 12.79 26.14 7.62
N ARG A 227 12.25 27.11 8.35
CA ARG A 227 13.03 27.94 9.30
C ARG A 227 13.15 27.31 10.69
N GLU A 228 12.19 26.48 11.05
CA GLU A 228 12.11 25.84 12.38
C GLU A 228 12.94 24.55 12.45
N PHE A 229 13.08 23.81 11.34
CA PHE A 229 13.75 22.53 11.28
C PHE A 229 15.01 22.57 10.41
N ASP A 230 16.03 21.79 10.78
CA ASP A 230 17.28 21.66 10.01
C ASP A 230 17.08 20.94 8.67
N ALA A 231 16.08 20.05 8.57
CA ALA A 231 15.70 19.38 7.33
C ALA A 231 14.20 19.02 7.30
N LEU A 232 13.65 18.91 6.07
CA LEU A 232 12.28 18.48 5.79
C LEU A 232 12.28 17.21 4.94
N VAL A 233 11.38 16.27 5.23
CA VAL A 233 11.14 15.07 4.39
C VAL A 233 9.69 15.06 3.90
N LEU A 234 9.49 15.20 2.59
CA LEU A 234 8.18 15.24 1.96
C LEU A 234 7.70 13.82 1.67
N CYS A 235 6.70 13.36 2.41
CA CYS A 235 6.10 12.01 2.35
C CYS A 235 4.57 12.04 2.26
N GLY A 236 3.99 13.10 1.67
CA GLY A 236 2.52 13.32 1.60
C GLY A 236 1.77 12.38 0.65
N GLY A 237 2.46 11.47 -0.03
CA GLY A 237 1.85 10.49 -0.91
C GLY A 237 1.42 11.04 -2.28
N ALA A 238 0.70 10.21 -3.06
CA ALA A 238 0.01 10.59 -4.29
C ALA A 238 -1.49 10.64 -3.99
N CYS A 239 -2.02 11.84 -3.72
CA CYS A 239 -3.38 12.03 -3.22
C CYS A 239 -4.34 12.61 -4.25
N ALA A 240 -3.85 13.13 -5.39
CA ALA A 240 -4.70 13.61 -6.47
C ALA A 240 -5.34 12.41 -7.20
N PRO A 241 -6.66 12.17 -7.08
CA PRO A 241 -7.30 11.02 -7.69
C PRO A 241 -7.37 11.18 -9.21
N ARG A 242 -7.32 10.05 -9.91
CA ARG A 242 -7.63 10.02 -11.35
C ARG A 242 -9.13 10.14 -11.52
N ASP A 243 -9.56 11.19 -12.19
CA ASP A 243 -10.97 11.41 -12.51
C ASP A 243 -11.36 10.82 -13.89
N LEU A 244 -12.66 10.72 -14.12
CA LEU A 244 -13.27 10.27 -15.38
C LEU A 244 -14.24 11.37 -15.87
N PRO A 245 -13.75 12.41 -16.55
CA PRO A 245 -14.54 13.58 -16.96
C PRO A 245 -15.36 13.28 -18.22
N ILE A 246 -16.34 12.38 -18.09
CA ILE A 246 -17.31 11.99 -19.13
C ILE A 246 -18.71 12.52 -18.77
N PRO A 247 -19.66 12.56 -19.71
CA PRO A 247 -21.02 13.05 -19.45
C PRO A 247 -21.67 12.35 -18.25
N GLY A 248 -22.28 13.14 -17.35
CA GLY A 248 -22.93 12.68 -16.14
C GLY A 248 -22.00 12.50 -14.93
N ARG A 249 -20.71 12.92 -15.01
CA ARG A 249 -19.76 12.83 -13.89
C ARG A 249 -20.24 13.57 -12.64
N GLU A 250 -21.03 14.60 -12.82
CA GLU A 250 -21.61 15.47 -11.78
C GLU A 250 -22.81 14.86 -11.05
N LEU A 251 -23.31 13.70 -11.50
CA LEU A 251 -24.47 13.05 -10.89
C LEU A 251 -24.19 12.61 -9.45
N ASP A 252 -25.18 12.80 -8.58
CA ASP A 252 -25.16 12.22 -7.24
C ASP A 252 -25.07 10.68 -7.32
N GLY A 253 -24.24 10.08 -6.45
CA GLY A 253 -23.93 8.66 -6.44
C GLY A 253 -22.68 8.29 -7.25
N VAL A 254 -21.94 9.26 -7.83
CA VAL A 254 -20.63 9.02 -8.47
C VAL A 254 -19.51 9.61 -7.60
N HIS A 255 -18.79 8.76 -6.88
CA HIS A 255 -17.80 9.14 -5.86
C HIS A 255 -16.41 8.60 -6.15
N PHE A 256 -15.37 9.28 -5.68
CA PHE A 256 -14.05 8.68 -5.63
C PHE A 256 -13.98 7.60 -4.54
N ALA A 257 -13.14 6.59 -4.75
CA ALA A 257 -12.96 5.50 -3.80
C ALA A 257 -12.60 5.98 -2.39
N MET A 258 -11.80 7.04 -2.26
CA MET A 258 -11.39 7.57 -0.96
C MET A 258 -12.52 8.30 -0.22
N ASP A 259 -13.47 8.92 -0.94
CA ASP A 259 -14.67 9.53 -0.35
C ASP A 259 -15.61 8.47 0.23
N TYR A 260 -15.49 7.24 -0.26
CA TYR A 260 -16.24 6.08 0.21
C TYR A 260 -15.52 5.32 1.35
N LEU A 261 -14.23 5.03 1.19
CA LEU A 261 -13.46 4.21 2.13
C LEU A 261 -13.14 4.94 3.43
N THR A 262 -12.80 6.23 3.36
CA THR A 262 -12.38 7.00 4.55
C THR A 262 -13.47 7.11 5.60
N PRO A 263 -14.74 7.51 5.30
CA PRO A 263 -15.80 7.56 6.29
C PRO A 263 -16.13 6.18 6.89
N GLN A 264 -16.06 5.12 6.08
CA GLN A 264 -16.29 3.77 6.58
C GLN A 264 -15.19 3.32 7.56
N ASN A 265 -13.92 3.60 7.26
CA ASN A 265 -12.81 3.29 8.18
C ASN A 265 -12.95 4.08 9.50
N ARG A 266 -13.36 5.35 9.45
CA ARG A 266 -13.67 6.14 10.63
C ARG A 266 -14.76 5.50 11.50
N ARG A 267 -15.83 4.98 10.89
CA ARG A 267 -16.88 4.22 11.62
C ARG A 267 -16.34 2.96 12.28
N CYS A 268 -15.46 2.23 11.62
CA CYS A 268 -14.81 1.05 12.20
C CYS A 268 -13.95 1.39 13.43
N GLU A 269 -13.38 2.60 13.47
CA GLU A 269 -12.62 3.11 14.63
C GLU A 269 -13.50 3.76 15.71
N GLY A 270 -14.84 3.74 15.56
CA GLY A 270 -15.79 4.23 16.53
C GLY A 270 -16.19 5.70 16.38
N ASP A 271 -15.77 6.37 15.31
CA ASP A 271 -16.17 7.75 15.06
C ASP A 271 -17.67 7.86 14.74
N ARG A 272 -18.30 8.92 15.21
CA ARG A 272 -19.64 9.31 14.77
C ARG A 272 -19.53 9.99 13.40
N VAL A 273 -19.74 9.22 12.34
CA VAL A 273 -19.86 9.75 10.98
C VAL A 273 -21.33 10.00 10.69
N PRO A 274 -21.76 11.26 10.42
CA PRO A 274 -23.13 11.56 10.05
C PRO A 274 -23.58 10.77 8.81
N ASP A 275 -24.84 10.38 8.75
CA ASP A 275 -25.35 9.54 7.64
C ASP A 275 -25.24 10.26 6.29
N GLU A 276 -25.35 11.58 6.25
CA GLU A 276 -25.16 12.41 5.06
C GLU A 276 -23.70 12.44 4.56
N ALA A 277 -22.73 12.18 5.43
CA ALA A 277 -21.32 12.09 5.10
C ALA A 277 -20.88 10.65 4.75
N LEU A 278 -21.78 9.68 4.92
CA LEU A 278 -21.51 8.28 4.62
C LEU A 278 -22.11 7.90 3.28
N VAL A 279 -21.23 7.55 2.33
CA VAL A 279 -21.68 6.90 1.10
C VAL A 279 -22.02 5.44 1.42
N SER A 280 -23.30 5.06 1.28
CA SER A 280 -23.80 3.71 1.60
C SER A 280 -24.11 2.90 0.35
N ALA A 281 -23.62 1.65 0.32
CA ALA A 281 -23.94 0.66 -0.72
C ALA A 281 -25.16 -0.22 -0.35
N GLN A 282 -25.73 -0.05 0.84
CA GLN A 282 -26.82 -0.89 1.32
C GLN A 282 -28.02 -0.86 0.38
N GLY A 283 -28.44 -2.04 -0.09
CA GLY A 283 -29.60 -2.18 -0.96
C GLY A 283 -29.42 -1.59 -2.37
N LYS A 284 -28.18 -1.31 -2.79
CA LYS A 284 -27.87 -0.73 -4.11
C LYS A 284 -27.14 -1.70 -5.02
N ARG A 285 -27.31 -1.52 -6.32
CA ARG A 285 -26.42 -2.07 -7.35
C ARG A 285 -25.23 -1.12 -7.48
N VAL A 286 -24.03 -1.67 -7.37
CA VAL A 286 -22.79 -0.88 -7.32
C VAL A 286 -21.90 -1.20 -8.51
N VAL A 287 -21.35 -0.18 -9.15
CA VAL A 287 -20.29 -0.33 -10.14
C VAL A 287 -19.00 0.29 -9.61
N ILE A 288 -17.93 -0.49 -9.61
CA ILE A 288 -16.58 -0.07 -9.24
C ILE A 288 -15.76 0.04 -10.52
N ILE A 289 -15.23 1.22 -10.84
CA ILE A 289 -14.39 1.45 -12.01
C ILE A 289 -12.93 1.39 -11.59
N GLY A 290 -12.25 0.31 -11.97
CA GLY A 290 -10.84 0.02 -11.67
C GLY A 290 -10.65 -1.37 -11.05
N GLY A 291 -9.75 -2.16 -11.65
CA GLY A 291 -9.48 -3.56 -11.27
C GLY A 291 -8.34 -3.75 -10.26
N GLY A 292 -7.75 -2.65 -9.74
CA GLY A 292 -6.62 -2.68 -8.81
C GLY A 292 -7.01 -2.92 -7.34
N ASP A 293 -6.02 -2.79 -6.44
CA ASP A 293 -6.20 -3.04 -5.00
C ASP A 293 -7.25 -2.12 -4.36
N THR A 294 -7.29 -0.84 -4.76
CA THR A 294 -8.33 0.10 -4.28
C THR A 294 -9.73 -0.34 -4.71
N GLY A 295 -9.87 -0.88 -5.94
CA GLY A 295 -11.14 -1.47 -6.40
C GLY A 295 -11.54 -2.69 -5.57
N ALA A 296 -10.58 -3.55 -5.22
CA ALA A 296 -10.81 -4.70 -4.35
C ALA A 296 -11.17 -4.27 -2.90
N ASP A 297 -10.64 -3.15 -2.41
CA ASP A 297 -11.00 -2.56 -1.12
C ASP A 297 -12.44 -2.05 -1.10
N CYS A 298 -12.84 -1.35 -2.17
CA CYS A 298 -14.22 -0.96 -2.39
C CYS A 298 -15.14 -2.19 -2.46
N LEU A 299 -14.76 -3.23 -3.22
CA LEU A 299 -15.54 -4.46 -3.40
C LEU A 299 -15.84 -5.15 -2.05
N GLY A 300 -14.81 -5.38 -1.23
CA GLY A 300 -15.01 -5.99 0.09
C GLY A 300 -15.85 -5.11 1.03
N THR A 301 -15.76 -3.79 0.88
CA THR A 301 -16.53 -2.82 1.68
C THR A 301 -18.00 -2.81 1.28
N VAL A 302 -18.34 -2.80 -0.02
CA VAL A 302 -19.73 -2.79 -0.48
C VAL A 302 -20.47 -4.09 -0.13
N HIS A 303 -19.78 -5.24 -0.14
CA HIS A 303 -20.35 -6.51 0.33
C HIS A 303 -20.75 -6.43 1.81
N ARG A 304 -19.89 -5.88 2.68
CA ARG A 304 -20.17 -5.71 4.12
C ARG A 304 -21.27 -4.70 4.40
N GLN A 305 -21.46 -3.75 3.50
CA GLN A 305 -22.59 -2.80 3.61
C GLN A 305 -23.92 -3.37 3.05
N GLY A 306 -23.91 -4.56 2.43
CA GLY A 306 -25.13 -5.20 1.92
C GLY A 306 -25.57 -4.69 0.54
N ALA A 307 -24.64 -4.50 -0.38
CA ALA A 307 -24.96 -4.25 -1.79
C ALA A 307 -25.74 -5.41 -2.39
N LEU A 308 -26.70 -5.13 -3.29
CA LEU A 308 -27.51 -6.14 -3.96
C LEU A 308 -26.74 -6.83 -5.10
N GLU A 309 -25.97 -6.06 -5.84
CA GLU A 309 -25.21 -6.50 -6.99
C GLU A 309 -23.97 -5.62 -7.13
N VAL A 310 -22.85 -6.22 -7.52
CA VAL A 310 -21.60 -5.49 -7.69
C VAL A 310 -20.91 -5.89 -8.98
N HIS A 311 -20.61 -4.90 -9.82
CA HIS A 311 -19.73 -5.07 -10.99
C HIS A 311 -18.44 -4.27 -10.78
N GLN A 312 -17.30 -4.93 -11.01
CA GLN A 312 -16.01 -4.27 -11.06
C GLN A 312 -15.48 -4.24 -12.49
N LEU A 313 -15.30 -3.03 -13.03
CA LEU A 313 -14.90 -2.81 -14.42
C LEU A 313 -13.39 -2.60 -14.51
N GLU A 314 -12.78 -3.28 -15.49
CA GLU A 314 -11.36 -3.13 -15.82
C GLU A 314 -11.20 -2.85 -17.32
N ILE A 315 -10.44 -1.80 -17.66
CA ILE A 315 -10.19 -1.42 -19.06
C ILE A 315 -9.22 -2.39 -19.74
N LEU A 316 -8.31 -2.97 -18.97
CA LEU A 316 -7.35 -3.96 -19.48
C LEU A 316 -8.04 -5.30 -19.76
N PRO A 317 -7.50 -6.11 -20.69
CA PRO A 317 -7.92 -7.50 -20.88
C PRO A 317 -7.70 -8.32 -19.60
N ARG A 318 -8.52 -9.37 -19.43
CA ARG A 318 -8.30 -10.33 -18.34
C ARG A 318 -6.90 -10.93 -18.45
N PRO A 319 -6.08 -10.85 -17.39
CA PRO A 319 -4.76 -11.47 -17.39
C PRO A 319 -4.86 -12.99 -17.60
N PRO A 320 -3.83 -13.62 -18.19
CA PRO A 320 -3.80 -15.07 -18.36
C PRO A 320 -3.68 -15.78 -17.00
N ASP A 321 -4.08 -17.05 -16.94
CA ASP A 321 -3.99 -17.84 -15.70
C ASP A 321 -2.56 -18.24 -15.35
N THR A 322 -1.66 -18.28 -16.34
CA THR A 322 -0.23 -18.60 -16.20
C THR A 322 0.63 -17.52 -16.85
N ARG A 323 1.92 -17.48 -16.51
CA ARG A 323 2.89 -16.53 -17.11
C ARG A 323 2.91 -16.64 -18.63
N ALA A 324 2.75 -15.53 -19.31
CA ALA A 324 2.94 -15.43 -20.75
C ALA A 324 4.45 -15.43 -21.10
N ALA A 325 4.79 -15.80 -22.33
CA ALA A 325 6.18 -15.87 -22.81
C ALA A 325 6.89 -14.50 -22.82
N ASP A 326 6.16 -13.43 -23.01
CA ASP A 326 6.64 -12.04 -23.00
C ASP A 326 6.77 -11.45 -21.57
N ASN A 327 6.38 -12.22 -20.55
CA ASN A 327 6.53 -11.87 -19.13
C ASN A 327 7.36 -12.94 -18.37
N PRO A 328 8.64 -13.13 -18.74
CA PRO A 328 9.47 -14.19 -18.18
C PRO A 328 9.83 -13.94 -16.71
N TRP A 329 10.09 -15.04 -15.96
CA TRP A 329 10.72 -14.96 -14.65
C TRP A 329 12.11 -14.26 -14.79
N PRO A 330 12.57 -13.41 -13.85
CA PRO A 330 12.00 -13.14 -12.52
C PRO A 330 11.06 -11.92 -12.45
N GLN A 331 10.58 -11.42 -13.57
CA GLN A 331 9.67 -10.29 -13.60
C GLN A 331 8.41 -10.56 -12.77
N TRP A 332 7.75 -9.49 -12.33
CA TRP A 332 6.43 -9.60 -11.68
C TRP A 332 5.45 -10.34 -12.60
N PRO A 333 4.80 -11.42 -12.13
CA PRO A 333 3.92 -12.20 -13.00
C PRO A 333 2.60 -11.46 -13.26
N ASN A 334 2.34 -11.12 -14.52
CA ASN A 334 1.07 -10.56 -14.99
C ASN A 334 0.06 -11.70 -15.20
N ILE A 335 -0.45 -12.26 -14.11
CA ILE A 335 -1.40 -13.37 -14.12
C ILE A 335 -2.70 -13.00 -13.41
N TYR A 336 -3.76 -13.70 -13.73
CA TYR A 336 -5.04 -13.55 -13.06
C TYR A 336 -4.94 -13.90 -11.58
N ARG A 337 -5.41 -12.98 -10.72
CA ARG A 337 -5.41 -13.16 -9.27
C ARG A 337 -6.79 -12.93 -8.69
N VAL A 338 -7.09 -13.69 -7.65
CA VAL A 338 -8.30 -13.55 -6.84
C VAL A 338 -7.88 -13.12 -5.44
N SER A 339 -8.23 -11.91 -5.04
CA SER A 339 -8.04 -11.44 -3.65
C SER A 339 -9.15 -11.99 -2.75
N SER A 340 -9.00 -11.81 -1.42
CA SER A 340 -10.05 -12.18 -0.47
C SER A 340 -11.39 -11.50 -0.76
N ALA A 341 -11.37 -10.22 -1.18
CA ALA A 341 -12.58 -9.50 -1.55
C ALA A 341 -13.25 -10.07 -2.81
N HIS A 342 -12.46 -10.46 -3.83
CA HIS A 342 -13.01 -11.12 -5.02
C HIS A 342 -13.59 -12.51 -4.72
N ALA A 343 -13.09 -13.21 -3.70
CA ALA A 343 -13.66 -14.47 -3.26
C ALA A 343 -15.03 -14.28 -2.55
N GLU A 344 -15.34 -13.07 -2.10
CA GLU A 344 -16.59 -12.71 -1.45
C GLU A 344 -17.75 -12.50 -2.43
N GLY A 345 -17.46 -12.30 -3.73
CA GLY A 345 -18.46 -12.12 -4.77
C GLY A 345 -18.16 -10.94 -5.69
N GLY A 346 -19.20 -10.54 -6.44
CA GLY A 346 -19.12 -9.51 -7.46
C GLY A 346 -18.62 -10.03 -8.81
N GLU A 347 -19.09 -9.42 -9.89
CA GLU A 347 -18.69 -9.74 -11.26
C GLU A 347 -17.52 -8.82 -11.69
N ARG A 348 -16.46 -9.42 -12.22
CA ARG A 348 -15.36 -8.67 -12.85
C ARG A 348 -15.51 -8.65 -14.36
N VAL A 349 -15.66 -7.46 -14.92
CA VAL A 349 -15.85 -7.25 -16.36
C VAL A 349 -14.59 -6.59 -16.92
N TYR A 350 -13.92 -7.28 -17.82
CA TYR A 350 -12.66 -6.86 -18.44
C TYR A 350 -12.87 -6.30 -19.84
N SER A 351 -11.88 -5.54 -20.35
CA SER A 351 -11.90 -4.93 -21.68
C SER A 351 -13.12 -4.05 -21.90
N VAL A 352 -13.45 -3.21 -20.91
CA VAL A 352 -14.60 -2.30 -20.99
C VAL A 352 -14.22 -0.88 -20.55
N SER A 353 -14.82 0.11 -21.18
CA SER A 353 -14.70 1.52 -20.82
C SER A 353 -16.08 2.12 -20.61
N THR A 354 -16.19 3.00 -19.61
CA THR A 354 -17.42 3.74 -19.36
C THR A 354 -17.52 4.90 -20.34
N VAL A 355 -18.66 5.00 -21.04
CA VAL A 355 -18.93 6.02 -22.05
C VAL A 355 -19.61 7.25 -21.42
N ARG A 356 -20.59 7.00 -20.53
CA ARG A 356 -21.29 8.05 -19.77
C ARG A 356 -21.98 7.48 -18.54
N PHE A 357 -22.24 8.35 -17.59
CA PHE A 357 -23.15 8.09 -16.47
C PHE A 357 -24.55 8.55 -16.85
N VAL A 358 -25.56 7.76 -16.57
CA VAL A 358 -26.96 8.04 -16.89
C VAL A 358 -27.70 8.39 -15.63
N GLY A 359 -28.29 9.62 -15.59
CA GLY A 359 -29.02 10.13 -14.44
C GLY A 359 -30.53 9.84 -14.48
N ASP A 360 -31.18 9.93 -13.31
CA ASP A 360 -32.64 10.05 -13.19
C ASP A 360 -33.06 11.53 -13.23
N GLU A 361 -34.36 11.78 -13.13
CA GLU A 361 -34.94 13.14 -13.12
C GLU A 361 -34.53 13.98 -11.92
N ARG A 362 -33.94 13.36 -10.88
CA ARG A 362 -33.46 13.99 -9.65
C ARG A 362 -31.95 14.24 -9.66
N GLY A 363 -31.27 13.97 -10.80
CA GLY A 363 -29.83 14.14 -10.91
C GLY A 363 -29.00 13.05 -10.20
N ARG A 364 -29.57 11.87 -9.92
CA ARG A 364 -28.87 10.73 -9.32
C ARG A 364 -28.52 9.71 -10.39
N VAL A 365 -27.37 9.05 -10.24
CA VAL A 365 -26.97 7.96 -11.15
C VAL A 365 -27.97 6.80 -11.05
N LYS A 366 -28.41 6.28 -12.20
CA LYS A 366 -29.27 5.11 -12.31
C LYS A 366 -28.71 4.00 -13.20
N ALA A 367 -27.69 4.31 -14.01
CA ALA A 367 -27.01 3.35 -14.87
C ALA A 367 -25.69 3.91 -15.41
N LEU A 368 -24.84 3.03 -15.93
CA LEU A 368 -23.71 3.36 -16.79
C LEU A 368 -23.96 2.86 -18.21
N GLU A 369 -23.60 3.66 -19.21
CA GLU A 369 -23.37 3.17 -20.57
C GLU A 369 -21.91 2.78 -20.71
N VAL A 370 -21.65 1.53 -21.09
CA VAL A 370 -20.33 0.90 -21.14
C VAL A 370 -20.13 0.34 -22.55
N ALA A 371 -18.91 0.44 -23.08
CA ALA A 371 -18.51 -0.16 -24.33
C ALA A 371 -17.39 -1.18 -24.14
N ARG A 372 -17.33 -2.21 -24.94
CA ARG A 372 -16.13 -3.06 -25.04
C ARG A 372 -15.02 -2.29 -25.70
N VAL A 373 -13.79 -2.54 -25.28
CA VAL A 373 -12.61 -1.87 -25.84
C VAL A 373 -11.50 -2.89 -26.12
N GLU A 374 -10.69 -2.57 -27.13
CA GLU A 374 -9.50 -3.33 -27.48
C GLU A 374 -8.26 -2.44 -27.33
N PRO A 375 -7.15 -2.97 -26.75
CA PRO A 375 -5.91 -2.26 -26.66
C PRO A 375 -5.20 -2.21 -28.01
N VAL A 376 -4.90 -1.01 -28.50
CA VAL A 376 -4.12 -0.78 -29.72
C VAL A 376 -2.91 0.08 -29.41
N ARG A 377 -1.83 -0.06 -30.20
CA ARG A 377 -0.64 0.78 -30.06
C ARG A 377 -0.62 1.86 -31.13
N GLU A 378 -0.77 3.11 -30.72
CA GLU A 378 -0.67 4.29 -31.56
C GLU A 378 0.54 5.14 -31.14
N GLY A 379 1.50 5.34 -32.04
CA GLY A 379 2.70 6.13 -31.74
C GLY A 379 3.50 5.62 -30.53
N GLY A 380 3.50 4.30 -30.28
CA GLY A 380 4.17 3.67 -29.15
C GLY A 380 3.40 3.75 -27.81
N ARG A 381 2.25 4.41 -27.76
CA ARG A 381 1.37 4.49 -26.59
C ARG A 381 0.25 3.48 -26.70
N LEU A 382 -0.16 2.92 -25.56
CA LEU A 382 -1.33 2.06 -25.45
C LEU A 382 -2.58 2.95 -25.44
N VAL A 383 -3.49 2.73 -26.40
CA VAL A 383 -4.78 3.41 -26.51
C VAL A 383 -5.86 2.33 -26.52
N PHE A 384 -7.05 2.65 -26.03
CA PHE A 384 -8.19 1.73 -26.02
C PHE A 384 -9.22 2.22 -27.04
N GLN A 385 -9.48 1.41 -28.07
CA GLN A 385 -10.48 1.71 -29.10
C GLN A 385 -11.78 0.99 -28.78
N GLU A 386 -12.89 1.71 -28.92
CA GLU A 386 -14.23 1.13 -28.75
C GLU A 386 -14.51 0.15 -29.88
N VAL A 387 -15.00 -1.04 -29.50
CA VAL A 387 -15.49 -2.04 -30.45
C VAL A 387 -16.85 -1.59 -30.97
N PRO A 388 -17.06 -1.49 -32.30
CA PRO A 388 -18.36 -1.09 -32.86
C PRO A 388 -19.52 -1.95 -32.35
N ASP A 389 -20.67 -1.33 -32.13
CA ASP A 389 -21.93 -1.98 -31.72
C ASP A 389 -21.83 -2.79 -30.41
N SER A 390 -20.84 -2.50 -29.56
CA SER A 390 -20.59 -3.24 -28.33
C SER A 390 -21.14 -2.60 -27.06
N ARG A 391 -21.84 -1.46 -27.20
CA ARG A 391 -22.37 -0.71 -26.05
C ARG A 391 -23.48 -1.47 -25.34
N PHE A 392 -23.47 -1.41 -24.04
CA PHE A 392 -24.49 -1.96 -23.17
C PHE A 392 -24.71 -1.08 -21.94
N VAL A 393 -25.80 -1.29 -21.23
CA VAL A 393 -26.17 -0.52 -20.05
C VAL A 393 -26.09 -1.40 -18.82
N LEU A 394 -25.39 -0.91 -17.79
CA LEU A 394 -25.33 -1.51 -16.45
C LEU A 394 -26.16 -0.65 -15.49
N PRO A 395 -27.31 -1.13 -15.00
CA PRO A 395 -28.08 -0.43 -13.98
C PRO A 395 -27.29 -0.34 -12.66
N CYS A 396 -27.26 0.83 -12.04
CA CYS A 396 -26.59 1.03 -10.73
C CYS A 396 -27.10 2.30 -10.04
N GLU A 397 -27.02 2.31 -8.72
CA GLU A 397 -27.35 3.45 -7.86
C GLU A 397 -26.12 4.02 -7.16
N LEU A 398 -24.96 3.41 -7.34
CA LEU A 398 -23.68 3.88 -6.78
C LEU A 398 -22.54 3.51 -7.73
N VAL A 399 -21.65 4.49 -7.97
CA VAL A 399 -20.42 4.31 -8.75
C VAL A 399 -19.22 4.75 -7.93
N LEU A 400 -18.20 3.90 -7.87
CA LEU A 400 -16.95 4.16 -7.16
C LEU A 400 -15.79 4.23 -8.16
N LEU A 401 -15.15 5.40 -8.27
CA LEU A 401 -13.99 5.61 -9.11
C LEU A 401 -12.72 5.17 -8.37
N ALA A 402 -12.22 3.98 -8.68
CA ALA A 402 -11.05 3.35 -8.09
C ALA A 402 -9.88 3.22 -9.08
N MET A 403 -9.68 4.26 -9.91
CA MET A 403 -8.73 4.27 -11.04
C MET A 403 -7.30 4.70 -10.66
N GLY A 404 -6.99 4.77 -9.36
CA GLY A 404 -5.71 5.20 -8.83
C GLY A 404 -5.54 6.72 -8.79
N PHE A 405 -4.30 7.16 -8.64
CA PHE A 405 -3.92 8.56 -8.43
C PHE A 405 -3.00 9.04 -9.54
N VAL A 406 -2.98 10.34 -9.78
CA VAL A 406 -2.13 10.96 -10.83
C VAL A 406 -0.86 11.59 -10.27
N GLY A 407 -0.74 11.74 -8.96
CA GLY A 407 0.44 12.29 -8.29
C GLY A 407 0.10 13.00 -6.98
N PRO A 408 1.05 13.74 -6.39
CA PRO A 408 0.82 14.55 -5.21
C PRO A 408 -0.07 15.77 -5.51
N GLU A 409 -0.75 16.26 -4.50
CA GLU A 409 -1.42 17.56 -4.55
C GLU A 409 -0.37 18.67 -4.70
N ARG A 410 -0.54 19.56 -5.67
CA ARG A 410 0.44 20.63 -5.98
C ARG A 410 0.22 21.89 -5.15
N PRO A 411 -1.03 22.39 -5.02
CA PRO A 411 -1.30 23.61 -4.24
C PRO A 411 -0.85 23.48 -2.78
N GLY A 412 -0.36 24.59 -2.24
CA GLY A 412 0.09 24.65 -0.85
C GLY A 412 1.55 24.19 -0.70
N LEU A 413 1.80 23.01 -0.14
CA LEU A 413 3.14 22.54 0.25
C LEU A 413 4.19 22.63 -0.88
N LEU A 414 3.90 22.04 -2.04
CA LEU A 414 4.89 21.92 -3.12
C LEU A 414 5.15 23.28 -3.81
N GLU A 415 4.10 24.06 -4.00
CA GLU A 415 4.20 25.41 -4.58
C GLU A 415 4.94 26.38 -3.66
N GLN A 416 4.64 26.36 -2.33
CA GLN A 416 5.32 27.21 -1.37
C GLN A 416 6.81 26.92 -1.26
N LEU A 417 7.20 25.63 -1.36
CA LEU A 417 8.61 25.24 -1.31
C LEU A 417 9.33 25.41 -2.66
N GLY A 418 8.62 25.59 -3.77
CA GLY A 418 9.20 25.70 -5.09
C GLY A 418 9.95 24.46 -5.57
N VAL A 419 9.46 23.26 -5.17
CA VAL A 419 10.09 21.99 -5.57
C VAL A 419 9.82 21.70 -7.04
N THR A 420 10.83 21.18 -7.74
CA THR A 420 10.72 20.77 -9.14
C THR A 420 9.97 19.45 -9.26
N LEU A 421 9.07 19.36 -10.25
CA LEU A 421 8.34 18.15 -10.57
C LEU A 421 8.95 17.46 -11.81
N THR A 422 8.78 16.15 -11.89
CA THR A 422 9.07 15.36 -13.09
C THR A 422 7.99 15.57 -14.16
N ASP A 423 8.21 15.10 -15.39
CA ASP A 423 7.20 15.12 -16.47
C ASP A 423 5.91 14.37 -16.11
N ARG A 424 6.00 13.44 -15.15
CA ARG A 424 4.85 12.70 -14.59
C ARG A 424 4.14 13.45 -13.46
N GLY A 425 4.63 14.62 -13.06
CA GLY A 425 4.05 15.44 -11.98
C GLY A 425 4.45 15.03 -10.55
N ASN A 426 5.40 14.13 -10.38
CA ASN A 426 5.93 13.72 -9.08
C ASN A 426 7.11 14.60 -8.67
N VAL A 427 7.39 14.72 -7.37
CA VAL A 427 8.51 15.52 -6.87
C VAL A 427 9.83 14.91 -7.32
N LYS A 428 10.65 15.73 -7.99
CA LYS A 428 11.98 15.34 -8.47
C LYS A 428 12.99 15.32 -7.30
N ARG A 429 13.87 14.32 -7.29
CA ARG A 429 14.96 14.19 -6.31
C ARG A 429 16.29 13.90 -7.01
N ASP A 430 17.40 14.11 -6.32
CA ASP A 430 18.73 13.65 -6.70
C ASP A 430 19.03 12.23 -6.19
N GLU A 431 20.26 11.77 -6.36
CA GLU A 431 20.74 10.46 -5.88
C GLU A 431 20.79 10.35 -4.35
N HIS A 432 20.74 11.48 -3.63
CA HIS A 432 20.72 11.54 -2.17
C HIS A 432 19.32 11.80 -1.60
N TRP A 433 18.28 11.67 -2.41
CA TRP A 433 16.86 11.88 -2.06
C TRP A 433 16.50 13.34 -1.77
N MET A 434 17.41 14.29 -2.04
CA MET A 434 17.17 15.72 -1.87
C MET A 434 16.50 16.29 -3.13
N THR A 435 15.57 17.22 -2.92
CA THR A 435 14.93 17.98 -4.02
C THR A 435 15.87 19.06 -4.54
N ASN A 436 15.40 19.89 -5.49
CA ASN A 436 16.13 21.11 -5.90
C ASN A 436 16.28 22.15 -4.76
N VAL A 437 15.58 21.97 -3.64
CA VAL A 437 15.60 22.88 -2.49
C VAL A 437 16.52 22.28 -1.41
N PRO A 438 17.63 22.93 -1.07
CA PRO A 438 18.58 22.41 -0.08
C PRO A 438 17.92 22.13 1.28
N GLY A 439 18.18 20.95 1.86
CA GLY A 439 17.59 20.49 3.11
C GLY A 439 16.16 19.97 3.00
N VAL A 440 15.60 19.91 1.79
CA VAL A 440 14.27 19.34 1.54
C VAL A 440 14.40 18.04 0.76
N PHE A 441 13.92 16.94 1.33
CA PHE A 441 13.98 15.57 0.80
C PHE A 441 12.59 15.05 0.47
N THR A 442 12.51 13.97 -0.31
CA THR A 442 11.22 13.36 -0.66
C THR A 442 11.32 11.86 -0.76
N ALA A 443 10.23 11.15 -0.42
CA ALA A 443 10.14 9.69 -0.52
C ALA A 443 8.69 9.21 -0.70
N GLY A 444 8.55 7.97 -1.14
CA GLY A 444 7.26 7.31 -1.33
C GLY A 444 6.52 7.80 -2.57
N ASP A 445 5.21 7.64 -2.57
CA ASP A 445 4.38 7.93 -3.75
C ASP A 445 4.45 9.39 -4.20
N MET A 446 4.86 10.32 -3.34
CA MET A 446 5.05 11.71 -3.71
C MET A 446 6.17 11.90 -4.75
N GLN A 447 7.21 11.08 -4.72
CA GLN A 447 8.31 11.12 -5.70
C GLN A 447 8.21 10.02 -6.77
N ARG A 448 7.68 8.84 -6.42
CA ARG A 448 7.57 7.69 -7.33
C ARG A 448 6.29 7.69 -8.15
N GLY A 449 5.22 8.28 -7.65
CA GLY A 449 3.84 8.00 -8.01
C GLY A 449 3.30 6.81 -7.22
N GLN A 450 2.02 6.52 -7.35
CA GLN A 450 1.38 5.41 -6.62
C GLN A 450 2.16 4.10 -6.81
N SER A 451 2.46 3.42 -5.69
CA SER A 451 3.31 2.24 -5.71
C SER A 451 2.98 1.26 -4.56
N LEU A 452 3.82 0.25 -4.38
CA LEU A 452 3.64 -0.72 -3.33
C LEU A 452 4.14 -0.18 -1.98
N ILE A 453 3.51 -0.62 -0.89
CA ILE A 453 3.92 -0.27 0.48
C ILE A 453 5.41 -0.56 0.75
N VAL A 454 5.92 -1.66 0.20
CA VAL A 454 7.34 -2.05 0.35
C VAL A 454 8.29 -1.04 -0.32
N TRP A 455 7.89 -0.40 -1.43
CA TRP A 455 8.64 0.69 -2.05
C TRP A 455 8.62 1.94 -1.16
N ALA A 456 7.46 2.28 -0.60
CA ALA A 456 7.34 3.44 0.27
C ALA A 456 8.26 3.33 1.50
N ILE A 457 8.30 2.16 2.15
CA ILE A 457 9.19 1.90 3.29
C ILE A 457 10.67 1.96 2.85
N ALA A 458 11.02 1.33 1.72
CA ALA A 458 12.40 1.34 1.20
C ALA A 458 12.89 2.76 0.89
N GLU A 459 12.05 3.58 0.26
CA GLU A 459 12.38 4.97 -0.04
C GLU A 459 12.47 5.83 1.22
N GLY A 460 11.57 5.64 2.20
CA GLY A 460 11.66 6.32 3.48
C GLY A 460 12.99 6.05 4.20
N ARG A 461 13.45 4.78 4.19
CA ARG A 461 14.77 4.40 4.74
C ARG A 461 15.91 5.07 3.99
N SER A 462 15.87 5.06 2.65
CA SER A 462 16.94 5.67 1.83
C SER A 462 16.96 7.19 1.96
N ALA A 463 15.81 7.84 2.02
CA ALA A 463 15.70 9.28 2.27
C ALA A 463 16.25 9.64 3.67
N ALA A 464 15.96 8.84 4.69
CA ALA A 464 16.51 9.04 6.03
C ALA A 464 18.05 9.06 6.02
N ARG A 465 18.69 8.14 5.28
CA ARG A 465 20.15 8.17 5.10
C ARG A 465 20.61 9.44 4.39
N GLY A 466 19.88 9.91 3.37
CA GLY A 466 20.18 11.17 2.69
C GLY A 466 20.14 12.36 3.63
N VAL A 467 19.11 12.44 4.47
CA VAL A 467 18.94 13.48 5.50
C VAL A 467 20.07 13.42 6.53
N ASP A 468 20.33 12.24 7.11
CA ASP A 468 21.38 12.06 8.11
C ASP A 468 22.77 12.46 7.55
N ARG A 469 23.09 12.03 6.32
CA ARG A 469 24.31 12.45 5.63
C ARG A 469 24.40 13.96 5.44
N TYR A 470 23.28 14.61 5.08
CA TYR A 470 23.23 16.06 4.89
C TYR A 470 23.50 16.81 6.22
N LEU A 471 22.90 16.35 7.31
CA LEU A 471 23.00 16.99 8.62
C LEU A 471 24.31 16.71 9.33
N MET A 472 24.89 15.51 9.16
CA MET A 472 26.05 15.02 9.92
C MET A 472 27.33 14.88 9.08
N GLY A 473 27.26 15.11 7.74
CA GLY A 473 28.35 14.91 6.80
C GLY A 473 28.60 13.46 6.39
N ARG A 474 28.15 12.49 7.18
CA ARG A 474 28.19 11.04 6.91
C ARG A 474 26.93 10.37 7.47
N SER A 475 26.69 9.14 7.06
CA SER A 475 25.58 8.35 7.59
C SER A 475 25.92 6.85 7.59
N ASP A 476 25.60 6.20 8.71
CA ASP A 476 25.68 4.74 8.87
C ASP A 476 24.31 4.08 8.71
N LEU A 477 23.25 4.86 8.43
CA LEU A 477 21.90 4.33 8.19
C LEU A 477 21.85 3.45 6.94
N PRO A 478 21.12 2.33 6.97
CA PRO A 478 20.95 1.49 5.79
C PRO A 478 20.11 2.21 4.72
N ALA A 479 20.52 2.05 3.46
CA ALA A 479 19.76 2.51 2.30
C ALA A 479 19.52 1.33 1.38
N PRO A 480 18.31 0.77 1.31
CA PRO A 480 17.99 -0.34 0.42
C PRO A 480 17.99 0.08 -1.06
N LEU A 481 17.80 1.36 -1.35
CA LEU A 481 17.79 1.93 -2.70
C LEU A 481 18.91 2.95 -2.87
N PRO A 482 19.55 3.01 -4.07
CA PRO A 482 20.57 4.00 -4.38
C PRO A 482 20.00 5.41 -4.50
#